data_dc426417a2576197e134699aa1f6acad
#
_entry.id   dc426417a2576197e134699aa1f6acad
#
_cell.length_a   1.000
_cell.length_b   1.000
_cell.length_c   1.000
_cell.angle_alpha   90.00
_cell.angle_beta   90.00
_cell.angle_gamma   90.00
#
_symmetry.space_group_name_H-M   'P 1'
#
loop_
_entity.id
_entity.type
_entity.pdbx_description
1 polymer ?
#
loop_
_entity_poly.entity_id
_entity_poly.type
_entity_poly.pdbx_seq_one_letter_code
_entity_poly.pdbx_strand_id
1 'polypeptide(L)'
;MLGRLVRPPPPEVDALVSRSPYGGAVRVQEIWRFPVKSMQGERIDAAEVEPQGLRGDRAFALFDTRTGFGLTGRRVPQLLFAAAVYRDDGRVTITLPDGTTANDDQALSDWLGRPVTLRTAAEPGDRVFENPADFERDARWEPFNGSTGAFHDSGQANVSLLSLATIAGWPRRRFRANVILDGDGEDALVGARVRLGDAELNIRQRIERCVMVTRPQPEGIDGSIKKNLDVLRTIHRDRDSCLAIGATPGLFVVGDELNRLR
;
A
#
# COMPACT_ATOMS: atom_id res chain seq x y z
N MET A 1 -19.53 51.79 12.11
CA MET A 1 -19.37 51.18 10.77
C MET A 1 -18.17 50.26 10.83
N LEU A 2 -18.36 48.97 11.06
CA LEU A 2 -17.31 47.98 11.09
C LEU A 2 -17.16 47.39 9.69
N GLY A 3 -16.06 47.68 9.04
CA GLY A 3 -15.71 47.19 7.71
C GLY A 3 -15.55 45.65 7.74
N ARG A 4 -16.31 44.95 6.95
CA ARG A 4 -16.13 43.52 6.65
C ARG A 4 -14.78 43.34 5.95
N LEU A 5 -13.83 42.71 6.66
CA LEU A 5 -12.63 42.15 6.03
C LEU A 5 -13.05 41.02 5.07
N VAL A 6 -13.06 41.32 3.76
CA VAL A 6 -13.21 40.33 2.70
C VAL A 6 -11.88 39.58 2.64
N ARG A 7 -11.89 38.29 3.00
CA ARG A 7 -10.76 37.41 2.76
C ARG A 7 -10.53 37.30 1.25
N PRO A 8 -9.30 37.45 0.75
CA PRO A 8 -9.01 37.17 -0.64
C PRO A 8 -9.34 35.71 -0.95
N PRO A 9 -9.81 35.40 -2.16
CA PRO A 9 -10.02 34.02 -2.58
C PRO A 9 -8.69 33.25 -2.48
N PRO A 10 -8.72 31.95 -2.12
CA PRO A 10 -7.53 31.12 -2.14
C PRO A 10 -6.94 31.14 -3.56
N PRO A 11 -5.61 31.10 -3.72
CA PRO A 11 -4.99 31.09 -5.02
C PRO A 11 -5.55 29.93 -5.85
N GLU A 12 -5.79 30.19 -7.13
CA GLU A 12 -6.21 29.18 -8.11
C GLU A 12 -5.21 28.02 -8.08
N VAL A 13 -5.64 26.87 -7.55
CA VAL A 13 -4.81 25.69 -7.33
C VAL A 13 -4.75 24.80 -8.58
N ASP A 14 -5.21 25.30 -9.73
CA ASP A 14 -5.23 24.56 -11.00
C ASP A 14 -3.83 24.29 -11.63
N ALA A 15 -2.75 24.77 -11.01
CA ALA A 15 -1.39 24.67 -11.57
C ALA A 15 -0.47 23.64 -10.89
N LEU A 16 -0.93 22.89 -9.89
CA LEU A 16 -0.05 22.08 -9.03
C LEU A 16 -0.21 20.56 -9.15
N VAL A 17 -1.09 20.05 -9.99
CA VAL A 17 -0.92 18.68 -10.49
C VAL A 17 0.07 18.81 -11.64
N SER A 18 1.33 18.65 -11.35
CA SER A 18 2.37 18.87 -12.31
C SER A 18 2.20 17.88 -13.47
N ARG A 19 2.45 18.39 -14.65
CA ARG A 19 2.35 17.67 -15.91
C ARG A 19 3.20 16.41 -15.86
N SER A 20 2.73 15.36 -16.50
CA SER A 20 3.56 14.23 -16.88
C SER A 20 4.88 14.76 -17.45
N PRO A 21 6.06 14.17 -17.16
CA PRO A 21 7.33 14.59 -17.76
C PRO A 21 7.30 14.60 -19.30
N TYR A 22 6.27 14.03 -19.90
CA TYR A 22 6.00 14.02 -21.33
C TYR A 22 4.99 15.09 -21.81
N GLY A 23 4.54 15.98 -20.91
CA GLY A 23 3.57 17.04 -21.24
C GLY A 23 2.15 16.50 -21.42
N GLY A 24 1.32 16.48 -20.36
CA GLY A 24 -0.04 15.97 -20.42
C GLY A 24 -0.64 15.75 -19.03
N ALA A 25 -1.84 15.19 -18.97
CA ALA A 25 -2.47 14.78 -17.72
C ALA A 25 -1.69 13.64 -17.08
N VAL A 26 -1.68 13.60 -15.75
CA VAL A 26 -1.09 12.48 -14.97
C VAL A 26 -1.98 11.25 -15.12
N ARG A 27 -1.37 10.10 -15.42
CA ARG A 27 -2.06 8.84 -15.68
C ARG A 27 -1.62 7.72 -14.76
N VAL A 28 -2.50 6.74 -14.60
CA VAL A 28 -2.17 5.47 -13.94
C VAL A 28 -1.21 4.67 -14.82
N GLN A 29 0.00 4.47 -14.34
CA GLN A 29 1.05 3.68 -15.00
C GLN A 29 1.01 2.20 -14.61
N GLU A 30 0.73 1.91 -13.34
CA GLU A 30 0.61 0.55 -12.82
C GLU A 30 -0.41 0.49 -11.69
N ILE A 31 -1.06 -0.66 -11.56
CA ILE A 31 -1.92 -0.99 -10.44
C ILE A 31 -1.38 -2.25 -9.78
N TRP A 32 -1.23 -2.19 -8.45
CA TRP A 32 -0.74 -3.30 -7.64
C TRP A 32 -1.75 -3.67 -6.57
N ARG A 33 -1.98 -4.96 -6.42
CA ARG A 33 -2.78 -5.53 -5.34
C ARG A 33 -1.91 -6.45 -4.50
N PHE A 34 -2.05 -6.38 -3.19
CA PHE A 34 -1.28 -7.16 -2.22
C PHE A 34 -2.23 -7.98 -1.36
N PRO A 35 -2.72 -9.13 -1.85
CA PRO A 35 -3.81 -9.86 -1.18
C PRO A 35 -3.51 -10.27 0.25
N VAL A 36 -2.26 -10.67 0.53
CA VAL A 36 -1.82 -11.06 1.87
C VAL A 36 -0.92 -9.98 2.48
N LYS A 37 -1.22 -9.58 3.71
CA LYS A 37 -0.38 -8.62 4.46
C LYS A 37 1.08 -9.07 4.44
N SER A 38 1.98 -8.14 4.08
CA SER A 38 3.44 -8.32 4.04
C SER A 38 4.00 -9.24 2.96
N MET A 39 3.20 -10.03 2.24
CA MET A 39 3.66 -10.80 1.09
C MET A 39 3.76 -9.93 -0.16
N GLN A 40 4.47 -10.40 -1.18
CA GLN A 40 4.48 -9.76 -2.48
C GLN A 40 3.08 -9.80 -3.10
N GLY A 41 2.78 -8.74 -3.84
CA GLY A 41 1.52 -8.60 -4.55
C GLY A 41 1.62 -9.00 -6.02
N GLU A 42 0.56 -8.70 -6.73
CA GLU A 42 0.39 -8.88 -8.14
C GLU A 42 0.16 -7.54 -8.84
N ARG A 43 0.59 -7.44 -10.07
CA ARG A 43 0.23 -6.35 -10.96
C ARG A 43 -1.05 -6.71 -11.69
N ILE A 44 -2.00 -5.77 -11.74
CA ILE A 44 -3.31 -5.95 -12.39
C ILE A 44 -3.58 -4.80 -13.35
N ASP A 45 -4.41 -5.03 -14.35
CA ASP A 45 -4.73 -4.01 -15.37
C ASP A 45 -5.93 -3.14 -14.99
N ALA A 46 -6.78 -3.65 -14.10
CA ALA A 46 -7.98 -2.96 -13.62
C ALA A 46 -8.18 -3.21 -12.13
N ALA A 47 -8.72 -2.23 -11.40
CA ALA A 47 -9.03 -2.35 -10.00
C ALA A 47 -10.42 -1.81 -9.68
N GLU A 48 -11.19 -2.59 -8.95
CA GLU A 48 -12.44 -2.17 -8.33
C GLU A 48 -12.13 -1.58 -6.96
N VAL A 49 -12.65 -0.39 -6.70
CA VAL A 49 -12.51 0.31 -5.43
C VAL A 49 -13.74 0.03 -4.57
N GLU A 50 -13.51 -0.47 -3.38
CA GLU A 50 -14.50 -0.73 -2.35
C GLU A 50 -14.27 0.22 -1.15
N PRO A 51 -15.22 0.33 -0.20
CA PRO A 51 -15.02 1.19 0.97
C PRO A 51 -13.75 0.89 1.79
N GLN A 52 -13.22 -0.33 1.68
CA GLN A 52 -12.02 -0.78 2.39
C GLN A 52 -10.73 -0.71 1.55
N GLY A 53 -10.78 -0.18 0.35
CA GLY A 53 -9.64 -0.08 -0.58
C GLY A 53 -9.88 -0.84 -1.88
N LEU A 54 -8.81 -1.30 -2.52
CA LEU A 54 -8.96 -2.13 -3.71
C LEU A 54 -9.48 -3.52 -3.33
N ARG A 55 -10.44 -4.02 -4.11
CA ARG A 55 -10.99 -5.36 -3.90
C ARG A 55 -9.89 -6.41 -3.82
N GLY A 56 -9.88 -7.18 -2.73
CA GLY A 56 -8.89 -8.21 -2.45
C GLY A 56 -7.54 -7.71 -1.94
N ASP A 57 -7.33 -6.39 -1.82
CA ASP A 57 -6.08 -5.84 -1.28
C ASP A 57 -6.04 -5.99 0.23
N ARG A 58 -4.96 -6.60 0.79
CA ARG A 58 -4.79 -6.92 2.22
C ARG A 58 -6.00 -7.66 2.83
N ALA A 59 -6.70 -8.46 1.98
CA ALA A 59 -7.84 -9.24 2.41
C ALA A 59 -7.46 -10.39 3.35
N PHE A 60 -6.19 -10.78 3.40
CA PHE A 60 -5.67 -11.87 4.21
C PHE A 60 -4.45 -11.46 5.02
N ALA A 61 -4.23 -12.15 6.15
CA ALA A 61 -3.02 -12.06 6.95
C ALA A 61 -2.73 -13.39 7.64
N LEU A 62 -1.46 -13.67 7.91
CA LEU A 62 -1.03 -14.81 8.71
C LEU A 62 -1.01 -14.44 10.20
N PHE A 63 -1.49 -15.36 11.02
CA PHE A 63 -1.49 -15.24 12.48
C PHE A 63 -0.74 -16.42 13.09
N ASP A 64 0.14 -16.15 14.04
CA ASP A 64 0.79 -17.18 14.85
C ASP A 64 -0.23 -17.78 15.82
N THR A 65 -0.45 -19.09 15.74
CA THR A 65 -1.50 -19.75 16.53
C THR A 65 -1.14 -19.91 18.01
N ARG A 66 0.14 -19.75 18.38
CA ARG A 66 0.57 -19.80 19.80
C ARG A 66 0.38 -18.48 20.52
N THR A 67 0.62 -17.36 19.81
CA THR A 67 0.52 -16.01 20.40
C THR A 67 -0.78 -15.32 20.09
N GLY A 68 -1.49 -15.75 19.04
CA GLY A 68 -2.65 -15.07 18.49
C GLY A 68 -2.32 -13.81 17.69
N PHE A 69 -1.04 -13.43 17.56
CA PHE A 69 -0.65 -12.20 16.89
C PHE A 69 -0.52 -12.37 15.38
N GLY A 70 -0.98 -11.36 14.65
CA GLY A 70 -0.80 -11.26 13.21
C GLY A 70 0.66 -10.98 12.86
N LEU A 71 1.15 -11.66 11.82
CA LEU A 71 2.53 -11.52 11.37
C LEU A 71 2.69 -10.32 10.44
N THR A 72 3.77 -9.59 10.62
CA THR A 72 4.18 -8.47 9.74
C THR A 72 5.55 -8.75 9.15
N GLY A 73 5.81 -8.28 7.93
CA GLY A 73 7.13 -8.40 7.30
C GLY A 73 8.24 -7.66 8.05
N ARG A 74 7.87 -6.78 8.99
CA ARG A 74 8.82 -6.16 9.91
C ARG A 74 9.33 -7.19 10.93
N ARG A 75 8.43 -7.97 11.52
CA ARG A 75 8.71 -9.02 12.51
C ARG A 75 9.21 -10.31 11.86
N VAL A 76 8.66 -10.67 10.71
CA VAL A 76 8.94 -11.89 9.94
C VAL A 76 9.29 -11.51 8.49
N PRO A 77 10.54 -11.09 8.21
CA PRO A 77 10.93 -10.63 6.86
C PRO A 77 10.77 -11.69 5.77
N GLN A 78 10.75 -12.98 6.12
CA GLN A 78 10.49 -14.07 5.19
C GLN A 78 9.20 -13.89 4.40
N LEU A 79 8.17 -13.24 4.98
CA LEU A 79 6.89 -12.97 4.28
C LEU A 79 7.08 -12.22 2.97
N LEU A 80 8.11 -11.36 2.85
CA LEU A 80 8.42 -10.66 1.61
C LEU A 80 8.88 -11.57 0.47
N PHE A 81 9.17 -12.83 0.74
CA PHE A 81 9.68 -13.79 -0.25
C PHE A 81 8.58 -14.69 -0.83
N ALA A 82 7.38 -14.72 -0.25
CA ALA A 82 6.23 -15.37 -0.82
C ALA A 82 5.40 -14.37 -1.63
N ALA A 83 4.77 -14.84 -2.70
CA ALA A 83 3.88 -14.04 -3.56
C ALA A 83 2.43 -14.49 -3.40
N ALA A 84 1.49 -13.55 -3.49
CA ALA A 84 0.07 -13.82 -3.36
C ALA A 84 -0.72 -13.25 -4.54
N VAL A 85 -1.68 -14.04 -5.03
CA VAL A 85 -2.60 -13.66 -6.11
C VAL A 85 -4.03 -13.86 -5.61
N TYR A 86 -4.86 -12.82 -5.74
CA TYR A 86 -6.28 -12.89 -5.40
C TYR A 86 -7.07 -13.46 -6.58
N ARG A 87 -7.96 -14.40 -6.29
CA ARG A 87 -8.79 -15.08 -7.29
C ARG A 87 -10.19 -14.50 -7.35
N ASP A 88 -10.85 -14.69 -8.49
CA ASP A 88 -12.21 -14.18 -8.73
C ASP A 88 -13.25 -14.80 -7.77
N ASP A 89 -12.97 -15.98 -7.26
CA ASP A 89 -13.81 -16.68 -6.27
C ASP A 89 -13.59 -16.17 -4.82
N GLY A 90 -12.79 -15.12 -4.63
CA GLY A 90 -12.51 -14.53 -3.33
C GLY A 90 -11.40 -15.24 -2.54
N ARG A 91 -10.80 -16.31 -3.07
CA ARG A 91 -9.67 -17.00 -2.44
C ARG A 91 -8.33 -16.37 -2.81
N VAL A 92 -7.28 -16.78 -2.13
CA VAL A 92 -5.90 -16.39 -2.44
C VAL A 92 -5.06 -17.61 -2.77
N THR A 93 -4.19 -17.49 -3.77
CA THR A 93 -3.13 -18.46 -4.04
C THR A 93 -1.82 -17.87 -3.52
N ILE A 94 -1.09 -18.62 -2.69
CA ILE A 94 0.22 -18.21 -2.16
C ILE A 94 1.28 -19.11 -2.77
N THR A 95 2.27 -18.47 -3.42
CA THR A 95 3.45 -19.15 -3.98
C THR A 95 4.63 -18.90 -3.06
N LEU A 96 5.26 -19.98 -2.59
CA LEU A 96 6.43 -19.96 -1.72
C LEU A 96 7.71 -19.64 -2.53
N PRO A 97 8.83 -19.32 -1.86
CA PRO A 97 10.09 -18.96 -2.55
C PRO A 97 10.68 -20.06 -3.45
N ASP A 98 10.35 -21.31 -3.19
CA ASP A 98 10.77 -22.48 -4.01
C ASP A 98 9.87 -22.71 -5.24
N GLY A 99 8.85 -21.86 -5.44
CA GLY A 99 7.88 -21.95 -6.53
C GLY A 99 6.68 -22.88 -6.22
N THR A 100 6.65 -23.53 -5.07
CA THR A 100 5.50 -24.36 -4.68
C THR A 100 4.32 -23.53 -4.21
N THR A 101 3.10 -24.07 -4.35
CA THR A 101 1.89 -23.42 -3.81
C THR A 101 1.62 -23.92 -2.40
N ALA A 102 1.46 -22.99 -1.45
CA ALA A 102 0.96 -23.33 -0.14
C ALA A 102 -0.56 -23.56 -0.19
N ASN A 103 -0.97 -24.80 -0.01
CA ASN A 103 -2.38 -25.21 -0.15
C ASN A 103 -3.15 -25.15 1.18
N ASP A 104 -2.45 -25.06 2.29
CA ASP A 104 -3.01 -25.08 3.65
C ASP A 104 -2.11 -24.37 4.68
N ASP A 105 -2.58 -24.27 5.90
CA ASP A 105 -1.87 -23.68 7.03
C ASP A 105 -0.62 -24.50 7.43
N GLN A 106 -0.61 -25.80 7.15
CA GLN A 106 0.55 -26.66 7.45
C GLN A 106 1.74 -26.30 6.56
N ALA A 107 1.52 -26.14 5.24
CA ALA A 107 2.56 -25.74 4.30
C ALA A 107 3.14 -24.36 4.66
N LEU A 108 2.29 -23.41 5.09
CA LEU A 108 2.72 -22.09 5.56
C LEU A 108 3.50 -22.18 6.88
N SER A 109 3.08 -23.06 7.79
CA SER A 109 3.75 -23.30 9.07
C SER A 109 5.13 -23.92 8.89
N ASP A 110 5.24 -24.90 8.01
CA ASP A 110 6.51 -25.58 7.68
C ASP A 110 7.51 -24.60 7.05
N TRP A 111 7.04 -23.79 6.10
CA TRP A 111 7.85 -22.74 5.48
C TRP A 111 8.38 -21.72 6.49
N LEU A 112 7.54 -21.26 7.42
CA LEU A 112 7.92 -20.23 8.40
C LEU A 112 8.60 -20.78 9.66
N GLY A 113 8.61 -22.12 9.85
CA GLY A 113 9.16 -22.78 11.04
C GLY A 113 8.37 -22.44 12.32
N ARG A 114 7.09 -22.10 12.18
CA ARG A 114 6.18 -21.76 13.28
C ARG A 114 4.73 -22.04 12.91
N PRO A 115 3.89 -22.44 13.88
CA PRO A 115 2.48 -22.70 13.59
C PRO A 115 1.75 -21.40 13.27
N VAL A 116 1.18 -21.34 12.08
CA VAL A 116 0.42 -20.18 11.60
C VAL A 116 -0.91 -20.61 10.99
N THR A 117 -1.85 -19.68 10.93
CA THR A 117 -3.10 -19.82 10.19
C THR A 117 -3.31 -18.59 9.30
N LEU A 118 -3.84 -18.83 8.11
CA LEU A 118 -4.25 -17.78 7.19
C LEU A 118 -5.68 -17.35 7.53
N ARG A 119 -5.86 -16.07 7.86
CA ARG A 119 -7.18 -15.52 8.19
C ARG A 119 -7.60 -14.51 7.14
N THR A 120 -8.89 -14.52 6.83
CA THR A 120 -9.50 -13.48 5.99
C THR A 120 -10.00 -12.31 6.83
N ALA A 121 -9.93 -11.12 6.25
CA ALA A 121 -10.45 -9.90 6.88
C ALA A 121 -11.98 -9.89 7.00
N ALA A 122 -12.68 -10.75 6.27
CA ALA A 122 -14.12 -10.92 6.36
C ALA A 122 -14.56 -11.66 7.65
N GLU A 123 -13.66 -12.45 8.25
CA GLU A 123 -13.95 -13.18 9.49
C GLU A 123 -13.78 -12.30 10.71
N PRO A 124 -14.69 -12.44 11.72
CA PRO A 124 -14.51 -11.78 13.00
C PRO A 124 -13.30 -12.36 13.75
N GLY A 125 -12.67 -11.56 14.58
CA GLY A 125 -11.59 -12.00 15.46
C GLY A 125 -10.61 -10.89 15.79
N ASP A 126 -9.76 -11.16 16.77
CA ASP A 126 -8.73 -10.24 17.20
C ASP A 126 -7.71 -9.97 16.08
N ARG A 127 -7.34 -8.71 15.95
CA ARG A 127 -6.41 -8.21 14.92
C ARG A 127 -5.20 -7.55 15.57
N VAL A 128 -4.63 -8.23 16.55
CA VAL A 128 -3.46 -7.72 17.26
C VAL A 128 -2.22 -8.05 16.46
N PHE A 129 -1.39 -7.05 16.23
CA PHE A 129 -0.07 -7.15 15.58
C PHE A 129 0.98 -6.57 16.51
N GLU A 130 2.25 -6.70 16.15
CA GLU A 130 3.35 -6.12 16.91
C GLU A 130 4.13 -5.11 16.07
N ASN A 131 4.46 -3.96 16.67
CA ASN A 131 5.42 -3.00 16.15
C ASN A 131 6.61 -2.88 17.10
N PRO A 132 7.81 -2.54 16.61
CA PRO A 132 8.89 -2.19 17.52
C PRO A 132 8.54 -0.87 18.22
N ALA A 133 8.82 -0.81 19.52
CA ALA A 133 8.66 0.40 20.32
C ALA A 133 9.59 1.54 19.85
N ASP A 134 10.72 1.16 19.25
CA ASP A 134 11.66 2.07 18.60
C ASP A 134 11.78 1.67 17.12
N PHE A 135 11.39 2.56 16.22
CA PHE A 135 11.40 2.30 14.77
C PHE A 135 12.81 2.14 14.19
N GLU A 136 13.83 2.57 14.90
CA GLU A 136 15.23 2.40 14.51
C GLU A 136 15.84 1.10 15.02
N ARG A 137 15.28 0.51 16.08
CA ARG A 137 15.82 -0.69 16.76
C ARG A 137 14.71 -1.73 16.96
N ASP A 138 14.85 -2.89 16.36
CA ASP A 138 13.94 -4.04 16.56
C ASP A 138 14.14 -4.71 17.94
N ALA A 139 14.35 -3.92 19.00
CA ALA A 139 14.75 -4.45 20.30
C ALA A 139 13.56 -4.81 21.22
N ARG A 140 12.50 -4.04 21.19
CA ARG A 140 11.28 -4.25 21.99
C ARG A 140 10.07 -4.16 21.10
N TRP A 141 9.17 -5.12 21.21
CA TRP A 141 7.95 -5.21 20.41
C TRP A 141 6.74 -4.95 21.30
N GLU A 142 5.84 -4.13 20.83
CA GLU A 142 4.62 -3.74 21.52
C GLU A 142 3.40 -4.13 20.68
N PRO A 143 2.36 -4.73 21.30
CA PRO A 143 1.14 -5.06 20.60
C PRO A 143 0.36 -3.80 20.22
N PHE A 144 -0.30 -3.84 19.07
CA PHE A 144 -1.26 -2.82 18.64
C PHE A 144 -2.43 -3.49 17.92
N ASN A 145 -3.60 -2.85 18.00
CA ASN A 145 -4.77 -3.31 17.28
C ASN A 145 -4.70 -2.86 15.82
N GLY A 146 -4.80 -3.82 14.90
CA GLY A 146 -4.91 -3.55 13.47
C GLY A 146 -6.23 -2.84 13.13
N SER A 147 -6.29 -2.28 11.93
CA SER A 147 -7.49 -1.61 11.42
C SER A 147 -8.67 -2.58 11.26
N THR A 148 -9.89 -2.06 11.33
CA THR A 148 -11.09 -2.78 10.91
C THR A 148 -11.13 -2.91 9.38
N GLY A 149 -11.76 -3.94 8.85
CA GLY A 149 -11.79 -4.22 7.41
C GLY A 149 -10.52 -4.94 6.93
N ALA A 150 -10.00 -4.61 5.75
CA ALA A 150 -8.77 -5.20 5.24
C ALA A 150 -7.58 -4.97 6.18
N PHE A 151 -6.58 -5.85 6.16
CA PHE A 151 -5.42 -5.82 7.07
C PHE A 151 -4.39 -4.73 6.71
N HIS A 152 -4.86 -3.50 6.45
CA HIS A 152 -4.00 -2.34 6.24
C HIS A 152 -3.20 -1.98 7.50
N ASP A 153 -2.06 -1.31 7.32
CA ASP A 153 -1.25 -0.82 8.45
C ASP A 153 -1.89 0.38 9.17
N SER A 154 -2.75 1.10 8.46
CA SER A 154 -3.54 2.22 8.99
C SER A 154 -4.99 2.09 8.53
N GLY A 155 -5.94 2.20 9.44
CA GLY A 155 -7.38 2.26 9.11
C GLY A 155 -7.78 3.51 8.32
N GLN A 156 -6.82 4.40 8.15
CA GLN A 156 -6.99 5.64 7.40
C GLN A 156 -6.35 5.59 6.00
N ALA A 157 -5.84 4.45 5.53
CA ALA A 157 -5.02 4.36 4.34
C ALA A 157 -5.34 3.11 3.53
N ASN A 158 -6.42 3.18 2.76
CA ASN A 158 -6.93 2.01 2.05
C ASN A 158 -6.42 1.89 0.61
N VAL A 159 -6.06 3.01 -0.04
CA VAL A 159 -5.42 3.03 -1.35
C VAL A 159 -4.22 3.97 -1.30
N SER A 160 -3.08 3.53 -1.77
CA SER A 160 -1.85 4.34 -1.80
C SER A 160 -1.47 4.71 -3.23
N LEU A 161 -1.21 6.01 -3.44
CA LEU A 161 -0.74 6.56 -4.70
C LEU A 161 0.73 6.97 -4.57
N LEU A 162 1.51 6.75 -5.63
CA LEU A 162 2.93 7.10 -5.66
C LEU A 162 3.35 7.41 -7.09
N SER A 163 4.04 8.51 -7.33
CA SER A 163 4.50 8.87 -8.67
C SER A 163 5.86 8.25 -9.01
N LEU A 164 6.13 8.07 -10.29
CA LEU A 164 7.44 7.64 -10.77
C LEU A 164 8.54 8.62 -10.38
N ALA A 165 8.26 9.91 -10.37
CA ALA A 165 9.21 10.94 -9.95
C ALA A 165 9.59 10.78 -8.47
N THR A 166 8.63 10.51 -7.59
CA THR A 166 8.88 10.25 -6.17
C THR A 166 9.68 8.95 -5.96
N ILE A 167 9.42 7.92 -6.76
CA ILE A 167 10.20 6.66 -6.73
C ILE A 167 11.67 6.91 -7.07
N ALA A 168 11.98 7.90 -7.91
CA ALA A 168 13.35 8.34 -8.23
C ALA A 168 14.28 7.19 -8.67
N GLY A 169 13.76 6.24 -9.46
CA GLY A 169 14.53 5.10 -9.98
C GLY A 169 14.67 3.91 -9.01
N TRP A 170 14.15 4.00 -7.80
CA TRP A 170 14.11 2.85 -6.91
C TRP A 170 13.15 1.77 -7.42
N PRO A 171 13.41 0.46 -7.14
CA PRO A 171 12.47 -0.61 -7.47
C PRO A 171 11.09 -0.37 -6.84
N ARG A 172 10.04 -0.38 -7.67
CA ARG A 172 8.67 0.03 -7.28
C ARG A 172 8.09 -0.85 -6.20
N ARG A 173 8.36 -2.16 -6.25
CA ARG A 173 7.86 -3.15 -5.28
C ARG A 173 8.28 -2.84 -3.83
N ARG A 174 9.38 -2.09 -3.61
CA ARG A 174 9.80 -1.65 -2.27
C ARG A 174 8.69 -0.90 -1.54
N PHE A 175 7.98 -0.06 -2.27
CA PHE A 175 7.02 0.88 -1.70
C PHE A 175 5.65 0.26 -1.44
N ARG A 176 5.33 -0.85 -2.11
CA ARG A 176 4.05 -1.55 -1.96
C ARG A 176 2.84 -0.61 -2.16
N ALA A 177 2.99 0.40 -3.02
CA ALA A 177 1.91 1.30 -3.39
C ALA A 177 0.92 0.61 -4.32
N ASN A 178 -0.37 0.96 -4.20
CA ASN A 178 -1.42 0.37 -5.02
C ASN A 178 -1.45 0.99 -6.43
N VAL A 179 -1.26 2.29 -6.54
CA VAL A 179 -1.31 3.02 -7.81
C VAL A 179 0.02 3.72 -8.03
N ILE A 180 0.67 3.44 -9.15
CA ILE A 180 1.83 4.17 -9.62
C ILE A 180 1.38 5.13 -10.72
N LEU A 181 1.69 6.41 -10.54
CA LEU A 181 1.38 7.48 -11.48
C LEU A 181 2.61 7.82 -12.34
N ASP A 182 2.38 8.20 -13.60
CA ASP A 182 3.45 8.62 -14.52
C ASP A 182 3.94 10.06 -14.30
N GLY A 183 3.30 10.78 -13.37
CA GLY A 183 3.58 12.19 -13.06
C GLY A 183 4.53 12.41 -11.90
N ASP A 184 4.35 13.59 -11.29
CA ASP A 184 5.03 14.08 -10.10
C ASP A 184 4.03 14.89 -9.26
N GLY A 185 4.37 15.16 -8.00
CA GLY A 185 3.63 16.11 -7.15
C GLY A 185 2.36 15.55 -6.53
N GLU A 186 2.24 14.23 -6.36
CA GLU A 186 1.11 13.60 -5.66
C GLU A 186 0.90 14.15 -4.24
N ASP A 187 1.95 14.68 -3.61
CA ASP A 187 1.86 15.33 -2.30
C ASP A 187 0.95 16.57 -2.28
N ALA A 188 0.83 17.27 -3.40
CA ALA A 188 -0.06 18.42 -3.55
C ALA A 188 -1.54 18.02 -3.59
N LEU A 189 -1.83 16.73 -3.71
CA LEU A 189 -3.21 16.20 -3.68
C LEU A 189 -3.75 16.05 -2.25
N VAL A 190 -2.92 16.14 -1.22
CA VAL A 190 -3.40 16.03 0.17
C VAL A 190 -4.48 17.07 0.45
N GLY A 191 -5.62 16.59 0.95
CA GLY A 191 -6.83 17.39 1.17
C GLY A 191 -7.74 17.51 -0.07
N ALA A 192 -7.34 16.97 -1.22
CA ALA A 192 -8.16 17.00 -2.44
C ALA A 192 -9.01 15.73 -2.60
N ARG A 193 -10.08 15.89 -3.39
CA ARG A 193 -10.78 14.78 -4.02
C ARG A 193 -10.25 14.60 -5.43
N VAL A 194 -10.01 13.35 -5.81
CA VAL A 194 -9.55 13.00 -7.16
C VAL A 194 -10.42 11.91 -7.76
N ARG A 195 -10.47 11.88 -9.08
CA ARG A 195 -11.13 10.82 -9.85
C ARG A 195 -10.08 10.04 -10.64
N LEU A 196 -10.17 8.71 -10.56
CA LEU A 196 -9.45 7.75 -11.39
C LEU A 196 -10.52 6.87 -12.05
N GLY A 197 -10.67 6.93 -13.38
CA GLY A 197 -11.78 6.28 -14.05
C GLY A 197 -13.11 6.69 -13.43
N ASP A 198 -13.90 5.72 -12.97
CA ASP A 198 -15.17 5.95 -12.27
C ASP A 198 -15.01 6.07 -10.74
N ALA A 199 -13.84 5.75 -10.18
CA ALA A 199 -13.60 5.80 -8.75
C ALA A 199 -13.27 7.23 -8.27
N GLU A 200 -13.87 7.65 -7.16
CA GLU A 200 -13.51 8.89 -6.47
C GLU A 200 -12.76 8.59 -5.17
N LEU A 201 -11.61 9.24 -5.00
CA LEU A 201 -10.73 9.07 -3.86
C LEU A 201 -10.56 10.39 -3.12
N ASN A 202 -10.62 10.34 -1.79
CA ASN A 202 -10.27 11.46 -0.93
C ASN A 202 -8.81 11.28 -0.48
N ILE A 203 -7.91 12.15 -0.90
CA ILE A 203 -6.51 12.10 -0.52
C ILE A 203 -6.36 12.78 0.84
N ARG A 204 -6.07 12.00 1.88
CA ARG A 204 -6.11 12.53 3.25
C ARG A 204 -4.77 12.92 3.83
N GLN A 205 -3.74 12.12 3.59
CA GLN A 205 -2.45 12.32 4.24
C GLN A 205 -1.31 11.71 3.44
N ARG A 206 -0.09 12.10 3.77
CA ARG A 206 1.12 11.42 3.35
C ARG A 206 1.32 10.13 4.15
N ILE A 207 1.98 9.13 3.55
CA ILE A 207 2.39 7.90 4.25
C ILE A 207 3.85 7.99 4.62
N GLU A 208 4.14 7.96 5.90
CA GLU A 208 5.51 7.71 6.36
C GLU A 208 5.97 6.31 5.95
N ARG A 209 7.20 6.20 5.47
CA ARG A 209 7.78 4.93 5.09
C ARG A 209 8.55 4.30 6.23
N CYS A 210 8.21 3.06 6.53
CA CYS A 210 8.90 2.29 7.55
C CYS A 210 10.06 1.47 6.96
N VAL A 211 10.79 0.77 7.81
CA VAL A 211 11.94 -0.09 7.47
C VAL A 211 11.64 -1.11 6.35
N MET A 212 10.37 -1.40 6.07
CA MET A 212 9.97 -2.34 5.01
C MET A 212 10.52 -1.97 3.63
N VAL A 213 10.61 -0.68 3.30
CA VAL A 213 11.15 -0.23 2.01
C VAL A 213 12.65 -0.54 1.84
N THR A 214 13.38 -0.80 2.93
CA THR A 214 14.81 -1.14 2.90
C THR A 214 15.08 -2.64 2.76
N ARG A 215 14.05 -3.47 2.94
CA ARG A 215 14.19 -4.93 3.00
C ARG A 215 14.47 -5.54 1.61
N PRO A 216 15.22 -6.64 1.55
CA PRO A 216 15.40 -7.38 0.31
C PRO A 216 14.10 -8.06 -0.11
N GLN A 217 13.94 -8.24 -1.42
CA GLN A 217 12.85 -8.99 -2.01
C GLN A 217 13.42 -9.87 -3.14
N PRO A 218 12.82 -11.03 -3.44
CA PRO A 218 13.29 -11.93 -4.47
C PRO A 218 13.13 -11.33 -5.87
N GLU A 219 13.53 -12.12 -6.86
CA GLU A 219 13.38 -11.78 -8.27
C GLU A 219 11.93 -11.42 -8.61
N GLY A 220 11.73 -10.45 -9.49
CA GLY A 220 10.45 -9.98 -9.94
C GLY A 220 10.60 -9.04 -11.13
N ILE A 221 9.54 -8.30 -11.46
CA ILE A 221 9.47 -7.44 -12.65
C ILE A 221 10.59 -6.38 -12.74
N ASP A 222 11.11 -5.94 -11.59
CA ASP A 222 12.21 -4.97 -11.45
C ASP A 222 13.48 -5.62 -10.92
N GLY A 223 13.65 -6.93 -11.14
CA GLY A 223 14.79 -7.73 -10.70
C GLY A 223 14.76 -8.05 -9.20
N SER A 224 15.87 -8.60 -8.71
CA SER A 224 16.05 -8.84 -7.28
C SER A 224 16.33 -7.53 -6.54
N ILE A 225 15.66 -7.33 -5.42
CA ILE A 225 15.82 -6.15 -4.59
C ILE A 225 16.78 -6.46 -3.43
N LYS A 226 17.93 -5.81 -3.41
CA LYS A 226 18.91 -5.93 -2.32
C LYS A 226 18.52 -5.03 -1.14
N LYS A 227 18.91 -5.42 0.09
CA LYS A 227 18.78 -4.55 1.27
C LYS A 227 19.50 -3.23 1.02
N ASN A 228 18.82 -2.12 1.26
CA ASN A 228 19.39 -0.79 1.12
C ASN A 228 18.74 0.20 2.11
N LEU A 229 19.54 0.75 3.01
CA LEU A 229 19.08 1.72 4.03
C LEU A 229 18.97 3.15 3.48
N ASP A 230 19.65 3.45 2.36
CA ASP A 230 19.64 4.80 1.80
C ASP A 230 18.26 5.18 1.23
N VAL A 231 17.45 4.17 0.83
CA VAL A 231 16.06 4.39 0.42
C VAL A 231 15.30 5.19 1.47
N LEU A 232 15.37 4.74 2.74
CA LEU A 232 14.66 5.39 3.83
C LEU A 232 15.20 6.80 4.10
N ARG A 233 16.53 6.97 4.07
CA ARG A 233 17.17 8.27 4.23
C ARG A 233 16.79 9.27 3.16
N THR A 234 16.67 8.82 1.91
CA THR A 234 16.29 9.67 0.78
C THR A 234 14.83 10.06 0.86
N ILE A 235 13.95 9.11 1.13
CA ILE A 235 12.49 9.33 1.12
C ILE A 235 12.03 10.12 2.34
N HIS A 236 12.56 9.84 3.54
CA HIS A 236 12.22 10.61 4.75
C HIS A 236 12.67 12.06 4.73
N ARG A 237 13.64 12.42 3.91
CA ARG A 237 14.14 13.79 3.86
C ARG A 237 13.27 14.72 3.04
N ASP A 238 12.70 14.22 1.95
CA ASP A 238 12.17 15.10 0.91
C ASP A 238 10.76 14.74 0.42
N ARG A 239 10.30 13.49 0.53
CA ARG A 239 9.03 13.07 -0.11
C ARG A 239 8.37 11.88 0.59
N ASP A 240 7.11 12.07 0.93
CA ASP A 240 6.21 11.04 1.42
C ASP A 240 5.22 10.68 0.32
N SER A 241 4.78 9.41 0.23
CA SER A 241 3.72 9.05 -0.71
C SER A 241 2.35 9.44 -0.17
N CYS A 242 1.44 9.79 -1.07
CA CYS A 242 0.07 10.11 -0.71
C CYS A 242 -0.79 8.88 -0.49
N LEU A 243 -1.76 9.02 0.40
CA LEU A 243 -2.80 8.05 0.69
C LEU A 243 -4.16 8.59 0.29
N ALA A 244 -4.96 7.72 -0.29
CA ALA A 244 -6.36 7.99 -0.53
C ALA A 244 -7.24 7.20 0.43
N ILE A 245 -8.25 7.86 1.01
CA ILE A 245 -9.25 7.23 1.87
C ILE A 245 -10.62 7.79 1.61
N GLY A 246 -11.64 6.95 1.84
CA GLY A 246 -13.02 7.33 1.62
C GLY A 246 -13.31 7.32 0.13
N ALA A 247 -13.16 6.17 -0.49
CA ALA A 247 -13.47 5.97 -1.89
C ALA A 247 -14.97 5.81 -2.10
N THR A 248 -15.49 6.43 -3.15
CA THR A 248 -16.73 6.02 -3.76
C THR A 248 -16.44 4.78 -4.61
N PRO A 249 -17.25 3.70 -4.50
CA PRO A 249 -17.06 2.52 -5.34
C PRO A 249 -16.97 2.88 -6.82
N GLY A 250 -16.01 2.27 -7.51
CA GLY A 250 -15.80 2.53 -8.92
C GLY A 250 -14.66 1.69 -9.49
N LEU A 251 -14.57 1.66 -10.80
CA LEU A 251 -13.55 0.94 -11.55
C LEU A 251 -12.55 1.93 -12.14
N PHE A 252 -11.27 1.60 -12.11
CA PHE A 252 -10.25 2.29 -12.88
C PHE A 252 -9.25 1.30 -13.48
N VAL A 253 -8.60 1.71 -14.56
CA VAL A 253 -7.66 0.88 -15.33
C VAL A 253 -6.33 1.59 -15.54
N VAL A 254 -5.32 0.84 -15.91
CA VAL A 254 -4.04 1.40 -16.38
C VAL A 254 -4.29 2.32 -17.57
N GLY A 255 -3.71 3.52 -17.55
CA GLY A 255 -3.91 4.56 -18.56
C GLY A 255 -4.96 5.61 -18.20
N ASP A 256 -5.79 5.39 -17.19
CA ASP A 256 -6.75 6.39 -16.72
C ASP A 256 -6.06 7.66 -16.23
N GLU A 257 -6.69 8.80 -16.50
CA GLU A 257 -6.23 10.10 -16.02
C GLU A 257 -6.65 10.33 -14.58
N LEU A 258 -5.70 10.92 -13.81
CA LEU A 258 -5.99 11.43 -12.47
C LEU A 258 -6.54 12.86 -12.62
N ASN A 259 -7.80 13.04 -12.24
CA ASN A 259 -8.48 14.32 -12.31
C ASN A 259 -8.78 14.83 -10.88
N ARG A 260 -8.35 16.06 -10.57
CA ARG A 260 -8.76 16.74 -9.34
C ARG A 260 -10.20 17.21 -9.46
N LEU A 261 -11.02 16.87 -8.46
CA LEU A 261 -12.41 17.34 -8.40
C LEU A 261 -12.47 18.67 -7.64
N ARG A 262 -13.33 19.57 -8.09
CA ARG A 262 -13.58 20.87 -7.46
C ARG A 262 -14.40 20.77 -6.19
#